data_c8e1af95ccc5136b9cad1d85c8076543
#
_entry.id   c8e1af95ccc5136b9cad1d85c8076543
#
_cell.length_a   1.000
_cell.length_b   1.000
_cell.length_c   1.000
_cell.angle_alpha   90.00
_cell.angle_beta   90.00
_cell.angle_gamma   90.00
#
_symmetry.space_group_name_H-M   'P 1'
#
loop_
_entity.id
_entity.type
_entity.pdbx_description
1 polymer ?
#
loop_
_entity_poly.entity_id
_entity_poly.type
_entity_poly.pdbx_seq_one_letter_code
_entity_poly.pdbx_strand_id
1 'polypeptide(L)'
;MDGGARAVRSDSALTRRQYRAGHGAGMRPDLFATAAALRSLQPQAVHGTVTGLGGLAITLEGLGPLAAIGDRLRLEPPSGAPVLAEIAAFRDGRAEAIALGPINGLSAGARAVLAPRPALPVSDAWLGRVLDPMGVPMDGQPPPARGALPRATHAPAPPAGQRARLGPRLALGVRALDLFAPVRQGQRLGLFAASGVGKSTLMAMLAGGVAADVIVFALVGERGRELREFIEDDLGPERLAKSVVICATSDAAAPMRREAAYAAMTVAEHFRDQGRQVLLLMDSVTRFALALREIGLAVREPPATRGYPPSVFTELPRLLERAGPGPDGCGGAITALFTVLVEGDDHDEPVADAVRGILDGHVVLDRRIAEGGRYPPVDVLRSLSRTAPGVLDAHERPLVQEARRLLSTYAEVKDLVRLGAYRVGHDPQADQAVRLAPAIEQVLAQAKGEPSDPDQAFGALVAALAEA
;
A
#
# COMPACT_ATOMS: atom_id res chain seq x y z
N MET A 1 69.22 41.20 28.04
CA MET A 1 68.68 41.98 26.93
C MET A 1 67.31 41.46 26.68
N ASP A 2 66.35 42.27 27.03
CA ASP A 2 64.94 42.05 27.03
C ASP A 2 64.36 41.82 25.65
N GLY A 3 63.35 40.97 25.54
CA GLY A 3 62.54 40.76 24.37
C GLY A 3 61.12 40.30 24.79
N GLY A 4 60.30 41.26 25.21
CA GLY A 4 58.96 41.02 25.75
C GLY A 4 57.99 40.49 24.73
N ALA A 5 57.34 39.41 25.08
CA ALA A 5 56.20 38.87 24.39
C ALA A 5 54.93 39.60 24.88
N ARG A 6 54.30 40.39 24.02
CA ARG A 6 52.98 40.97 24.22
C ARG A 6 51.90 39.87 24.03
N ALA A 7 51.21 39.53 25.11
CA ALA A 7 50.02 38.73 25.07
C ALA A 7 48.83 39.52 24.48
N VAL A 8 48.29 39.05 23.36
CA VAL A 8 47.01 39.52 22.80
C VAL A 8 45.90 38.93 23.65
N ARG A 9 45.26 39.74 24.49
CA ARG A 9 44.00 39.40 25.18
C ARG A 9 42.90 39.41 24.15
N SER A 10 42.33 38.26 23.86
CA SER A 10 41.14 38.13 23.06
C SER A 10 39.93 38.63 23.89
N ASP A 11 39.28 39.67 23.39
CA ASP A 11 38.03 40.25 23.91
C ASP A 11 36.87 39.29 23.66
N SER A 12 36.65 38.32 24.56
CA SER A 12 35.50 37.38 24.52
C SER A 12 34.28 37.91 25.25
N ALA A 13 34.29 39.18 25.70
CA ALA A 13 33.18 39.76 26.51
C ALA A 13 32.14 40.55 25.70
N LEU A 14 32.46 40.95 24.46
CA LEU A 14 31.55 41.78 23.64
C LEU A 14 30.51 40.98 22.83
N THR A 15 30.73 39.69 22.60
CA THR A 15 29.84 38.84 21.79
C THR A 15 28.64 38.32 22.59
N ARG A 16 28.63 38.38 23.91
CA ARG A 16 27.52 37.89 24.74
C ARG A 16 26.46 38.94 25.08
N ARG A 17 26.66 40.20 24.84
CA ARG A 17 25.73 41.27 25.22
C ARG A 17 24.82 41.80 24.12
N GLN A 18 25.10 41.50 22.86
CA GLN A 18 24.26 41.91 21.72
C GLN A 18 23.17 40.91 21.36
N TYR A 19 23.14 39.70 21.98
CA TYR A 19 22.12 38.68 21.72
C TYR A 19 20.92 38.70 22.66
N ARG A 20 20.76 39.76 23.52
CA ARG A 20 19.69 39.82 24.54
C ARG A 20 18.67 40.92 24.38
N ALA A 21 18.59 41.59 23.26
CA ALA A 21 17.61 42.65 23.06
C ALA A 21 16.94 42.49 21.69
N GLY A 22 15.83 41.75 21.63
CA GLY A 22 15.00 41.60 20.43
C GLY A 22 14.27 40.26 20.39
N HIS A 23 13.40 40.03 21.37
CA HIS A 23 12.56 38.82 21.39
C HIS A 23 11.14 39.15 21.02
N GLY A 24 10.87 39.27 19.71
CA GLY A 24 9.67 38.72 19.15
C GLY A 24 9.81 37.19 19.15
N ALA A 25 8.72 36.45 19.30
CA ALA A 25 8.66 34.99 19.39
C ALA A 25 9.41 34.29 18.26
N GLY A 26 10.70 34.05 18.43
CA GLY A 26 11.61 33.41 17.49
C GLY A 26 11.55 31.91 17.70
N MET A 27 11.00 31.23 16.74
CA MET A 27 11.08 29.80 16.48
C MET A 27 12.52 29.33 16.72
N ARG A 28 12.76 28.53 17.76
CA ARG A 28 14.05 27.86 17.96
C ARG A 28 14.29 26.96 16.75
N PRO A 29 15.40 27.10 16.01
CA PRO A 29 15.68 26.18 14.93
C PRO A 29 15.70 24.78 15.52
N ASP A 30 14.90 23.89 14.94
CA ASP A 30 14.92 22.48 15.29
C ASP A 30 16.29 21.92 14.89
N LEU A 31 17.13 21.66 15.89
CA LEU A 31 18.49 21.14 15.69
C LEU A 31 18.48 19.81 14.93
N PHE A 32 17.41 19.01 15.07
CA PHE A 32 17.25 17.77 14.31
C PHE A 32 16.94 18.04 12.84
N ALA A 33 16.05 18.99 12.54
CA ALA A 33 15.77 19.41 11.17
C ALA A 33 17.02 20.03 10.50
N THR A 34 17.75 20.86 11.23
CA THR A 34 19.02 21.45 10.75
C THR A 34 20.08 20.38 10.52
N ALA A 35 20.25 19.42 11.42
CA ALA A 35 21.18 18.30 11.27
C ALA A 35 20.78 17.38 10.11
N ALA A 36 19.47 17.13 9.90
CA ALA A 36 18.98 16.37 8.76
C ALA A 36 19.23 17.10 7.44
N ALA A 37 19.00 18.41 7.40
CA ALA A 37 19.30 19.25 6.24
C ALA A 37 20.81 19.27 5.92
N LEU A 38 21.67 19.37 6.94
CA LEU A 38 23.13 19.29 6.76
C LEU A 38 23.57 17.91 6.24
N ARG A 39 22.95 16.82 6.70
CA ARG A 39 23.24 15.46 6.19
C ARG A 39 22.76 15.26 4.75
N SER A 40 21.75 15.99 4.31
CA SER A 40 21.25 15.95 2.93
C SER A 40 22.09 16.79 1.96
N LEU A 41 22.96 17.66 2.46
CA LEU A 41 23.89 18.40 1.60
C LEU A 41 24.94 17.45 1.02
N GLN A 42 24.93 17.30 -0.30
CA GLN A 42 26.01 16.65 -1.03
C GLN A 42 27.04 17.72 -1.43
N PRO A 43 28.18 17.82 -0.72
CA PRO A 43 29.17 18.87 -0.99
C PRO A 43 29.88 18.70 -2.35
N GLN A 44 29.75 17.51 -2.96
CA GLN A 44 30.32 17.22 -4.29
C GLN A 44 29.21 16.62 -5.16
N ALA A 45 28.97 17.20 -6.32
CA ALA A 45 28.08 16.64 -7.32
C ALA A 45 28.85 15.54 -8.08
N VAL A 46 28.40 14.29 -7.93
CA VAL A 46 28.91 13.16 -8.72
C VAL A 46 28.26 13.22 -10.10
N HIS A 47 29.09 13.19 -11.13
CA HIS A 47 28.64 13.27 -12.51
C HIS A 47 29.00 12.02 -13.27
N GLY A 48 28.09 11.61 -14.16
CA GLY A 48 28.33 10.63 -15.20
C GLY A 48 27.83 11.15 -16.54
N THR A 49 27.98 10.34 -17.55
CA THR A 49 27.58 10.63 -18.94
C THR A 49 26.69 9.50 -19.45
N VAL A 50 25.61 9.82 -20.12
CA VAL A 50 24.78 8.85 -20.85
C VAL A 50 25.57 8.36 -22.06
N THR A 51 25.83 7.06 -22.13
CA THR A 51 26.56 6.43 -23.25
C THR A 51 25.68 5.60 -24.14
N GLY A 52 24.49 5.19 -23.67
CA GLY A 52 23.56 4.39 -24.46
C GLY A 52 22.12 4.57 -24.01
N LEU A 53 21.20 4.46 -24.97
CA LEU A 53 19.75 4.51 -24.78
C LEU A 53 19.16 3.31 -25.53
N GLY A 54 18.48 2.42 -24.84
CA GLY A 54 17.90 1.23 -25.45
C GLY A 54 16.65 0.77 -24.72
N GLY A 55 15.48 0.93 -25.35
CA GLY A 55 14.21 0.62 -24.72
C GLY A 55 13.98 1.47 -23.46
N LEU A 56 13.83 0.82 -22.30
CA LEU A 56 13.66 1.48 -21.01
C LEU A 56 15.00 1.73 -20.28
N ALA A 57 16.09 1.08 -20.71
CA ALA A 57 17.39 1.16 -20.05
C ALA A 57 18.24 2.31 -20.60
N ILE A 58 18.88 3.01 -19.68
CA ILE A 58 19.84 4.10 -19.93
C ILE A 58 21.18 3.65 -19.39
N THR A 59 22.18 3.54 -20.27
CA THR A 59 23.54 3.17 -19.90
C THR A 59 24.35 4.43 -19.58
N LEU A 60 25.08 4.41 -18.46
CA LEU A 60 25.86 5.55 -17.97
C LEU A 60 27.27 5.13 -17.58
N GLU A 61 28.21 6.03 -17.80
CA GLU A 61 29.60 5.90 -17.37
C GLU A 61 30.02 7.09 -16.49
N GLY A 62 31.10 6.93 -15.72
CA GLY A 62 31.72 8.01 -14.97
C GLY A 62 31.14 8.30 -13.59
N LEU A 63 30.14 7.57 -13.13
CA LEU A 63 29.54 7.76 -11.79
C LEU A 63 30.45 7.30 -10.63
N GLY A 64 31.44 6.46 -10.91
CA GLY A 64 32.40 5.97 -9.93
C GLY A 64 31.80 5.15 -8.78
N PRO A 65 32.58 4.91 -7.71
CA PRO A 65 32.16 4.05 -6.60
C PRO A 65 31.15 4.71 -5.64
N LEU A 66 30.79 5.97 -5.86
CA LEU A 66 29.86 6.70 -5.01
C LEU A 66 28.38 6.47 -5.38
N ALA A 67 28.13 5.88 -6.52
CA ALA A 67 26.77 5.55 -6.97
C ALA A 67 26.40 4.10 -6.61
N ALA A 68 25.19 3.87 -6.16
CA ALA A 68 24.65 2.58 -5.76
C ALA A 68 23.32 2.26 -6.46
N ILE A 69 22.93 0.99 -6.49
CA ILE A 69 21.59 0.57 -6.93
C ILE A 69 20.53 1.27 -6.06
N GLY A 70 19.49 1.80 -6.70
CA GLY A 70 18.43 2.58 -6.07
C GLY A 70 18.71 4.07 -5.93
N ASP A 71 19.93 4.54 -6.24
CA ASP A 71 20.22 5.96 -6.25
C ASP A 71 19.52 6.66 -7.43
N ARG A 72 19.09 7.89 -7.20
CA ARG A 72 18.43 8.72 -8.21
C ARG A 72 19.46 9.51 -9.01
N LEU A 73 19.12 9.73 -10.27
CA LEU A 73 19.89 10.51 -11.21
C LEU A 73 19.02 11.60 -11.79
N ARG A 74 19.59 12.79 -11.97
CA ARG A 74 19.03 13.83 -12.80
C ARG A 74 19.81 13.86 -14.12
N LEU A 75 19.15 13.47 -15.19
CA LEU A 75 19.69 13.47 -16.54
C LEU A 75 19.38 14.82 -17.18
N GLU A 76 20.38 15.48 -17.72
CA GLU A 76 20.30 16.82 -18.29
C GLU A 76 20.31 16.70 -19.83
N PRO A 77 19.13 16.71 -20.52
CA PRO A 77 19.10 16.71 -21.96
C PRO A 77 19.66 18.04 -22.50
N PRO A 78 20.13 18.09 -23.76
CA PRO A 78 20.61 19.32 -24.37
C PRO A 78 19.55 20.45 -24.43
N SER A 79 18.28 20.07 -24.46
CA SER A 79 17.14 20.99 -24.41
C SER A 79 15.98 20.34 -23.66
N GLY A 80 15.20 21.14 -22.91
CA GLY A 80 14.05 20.66 -22.16
C GLY A 80 14.33 20.51 -20.67
N ALA A 81 13.35 19.91 -19.97
CA ALA A 81 13.44 19.69 -18.52
C ALA A 81 14.34 18.48 -18.20
N PRO A 82 15.03 18.49 -17.05
CA PRO A 82 15.77 17.33 -16.58
C PRO A 82 14.86 16.11 -16.40
N VAL A 83 15.37 14.93 -16.75
CA VAL A 83 14.70 13.65 -16.57
C VAL A 83 15.23 12.97 -15.32
N LEU A 84 14.36 12.56 -14.42
CA LEU A 84 14.74 11.72 -13.29
C LEU A 84 14.86 10.27 -13.74
N ALA A 85 15.91 9.60 -13.28
CA ALA A 85 16.14 8.19 -13.49
C ALA A 85 16.61 7.52 -12.19
N GLU A 86 16.57 6.22 -12.13
CA GLU A 86 17.06 5.42 -11.00
C GLU A 86 18.03 4.36 -11.50
N ILE A 87 19.15 4.19 -10.79
CA ILE A 87 20.12 3.14 -11.07
C ILE A 87 19.51 1.80 -10.65
N ALA A 88 19.28 0.93 -11.63
CA ALA A 88 18.68 -0.38 -11.41
C ALA A 88 19.71 -1.52 -11.41
N ALA A 89 20.86 -1.35 -12.10
CA ALA A 89 21.92 -2.34 -12.14
C ALA A 89 23.29 -1.72 -12.43
N PHE A 90 24.33 -2.48 -12.14
CA PHE A 90 25.69 -2.24 -12.64
C PHE A 90 26.16 -3.45 -13.46
N ARG A 91 26.73 -3.19 -14.63
CA ARG A 91 27.26 -4.23 -15.52
C ARG A 91 28.49 -3.72 -16.26
N ASP A 92 29.54 -4.52 -16.28
CA ASP A 92 30.81 -4.21 -16.98
C ASP A 92 31.36 -2.80 -16.64
N GLY A 93 31.24 -2.39 -15.36
CA GLY A 93 31.69 -1.07 -14.89
C GLY A 93 30.77 0.10 -15.25
N ARG A 94 29.63 -0.15 -15.88
CA ARG A 94 28.62 0.83 -16.28
C ARG A 94 27.39 0.74 -15.40
N ALA A 95 26.73 1.87 -15.16
CA ALA A 95 25.42 1.89 -14.52
C ALA A 95 24.31 1.74 -15.57
N GLU A 96 23.34 0.90 -15.30
CA GLU A 96 22.08 0.82 -16.04
C GLU A 96 20.99 1.46 -15.21
N ALA A 97 20.38 2.53 -15.72
CA ALA A 97 19.30 3.25 -15.05
C ALA A 97 18.01 3.18 -15.86
N ILE A 98 16.88 3.40 -15.19
CA ILE A 98 15.56 3.46 -15.79
C ILE A 98 14.92 4.81 -15.47
N ALA A 99 14.39 5.47 -16.50
CA ALA A 99 13.76 6.78 -16.33
C ALA A 99 12.44 6.68 -15.55
N LEU A 100 12.16 7.68 -14.74
CA LEU A 100 10.89 7.84 -14.01
C LEU A 100 9.81 8.55 -14.84
N GLY A 101 10.19 9.10 -15.99
CA GLY A 101 9.30 9.80 -16.90
C GLY A 101 9.76 9.70 -18.36
N PRO A 102 9.15 10.45 -19.26
CA PRO A 102 9.52 10.47 -20.67
C PRO A 102 10.99 10.86 -20.89
N ILE A 103 11.68 10.15 -21.78
CA ILE A 103 13.09 10.39 -22.14
C ILE A 103 13.25 11.19 -23.43
N ASN A 104 12.18 11.80 -23.92
CA ASN A 104 12.20 12.58 -25.15
C ASN A 104 13.22 13.73 -25.07
N GLY A 105 14.09 13.83 -26.07
CA GLY A 105 15.17 14.81 -26.09
C GLY A 105 16.45 14.41 -25.36
N LEU A 106 16.45 13.26 -24.65
CA LEU A 106 17.69 12.73 -24.07
C LEU A 106 18.57 12.12 -25.18
N SER A 107 19.86 12.41 -25.16
CA SER A 107 20.82 11.91 -26.14
C SER A 107 22.06 11.30 -25.46
N ALA A 108 22.80 10.51 -26.20
CA ALA A 108 24.15 10.13 -25.80
C ALA A 108 25.01 11.38 -25.60
N GLY A 109 25.86 11.39 -24.58
CA GLY A 109 26.61 12.56 -24.14
C GLY A 109 25.88 13.44 -23.11
N ALA A 110 24.60 13.22 -22.84
CA ALA A 110 23.87 13.96 -21.81
C ALA A 110 24.49 13.73 -20.42
N ARG A 111 24.57 14.81 -19.63
CA ARG A 111 25.10 14.76 -18.27
C ARG A 111 24.12 14.06 -17.32
N ALA A 112 24.64 13.19 -16.48
CA ALA A 112 23.91 12.54 -15.41
C ALA A 112 24.46 13.01 -14.06
N VAL A 113 23.63 13.56 -13.19
CA VAL A 113 24.01 14.04 -11.87
C VAL A 113 23.36 13.18 -10.82
N LEU A 114 24.14 12.67 -9.87
CA LEU A 114 23.61 11.91 -8.74
C LEU A 114 22.71 12.83 -7.90
N ALA A 115 21.49 12.40 -7.69
CA ALA A 115 20.48 13.11 -6.89
C ALA A 115 20.33 12.47 -5.50
N PRO A 116 19.78 13.19 -4.52
CA PRO A 116 19.48 12.61 -3.21
C PRO A 116 18.61 11.36 -3.32
N ARG A 117 18.81 10.42 -2.39
CA ARG A 117 17.99 9.20 -2.31
C ARG A 117 16.52 9.51 -2.13
N PRO A 118 15.62 8.64 -2.62
CA PRO A 118 14.17 8.85 -2.49
C PRO A 118 13.77 9.00 -1.03
N ALA A 119 13.18 10.14 -0.69
CA ALA A 119 12.62 10.41 0.62
C ALA A 119 11.42 11.37 0.50
N LEU A 120 10.37 11.10 1.25
CA LEU A 120 9.13 11.89 1.22
C LEU A 120 9.01 12.74 2.48
N PRO A 121 8.79 14.04 2.36
CA PRO A 121 8.56 14.94 3.49
C PRO A 121 7.09 14.87 3.96
N VAL A 122 6.66 13.67 4.35
CA VAL A 122 5.28 13.41 4.77
C VAL A 122 4.94 14.24 6.00
N SER A 123 3.72 14.79 6.03
CA SER A 123 3.17 15.52 7.18
C SER A 123 1.65 15.32 7.26
N ASP A 124 1.04 15.79 8.33
CA ASP A 124 -0.42 15.76 8.51
C ASP A 124 -1.16 16.60 7.44
N ALA A 125 -0.48 17.56 6.80
CA ALA A 125 -1.03 18.32 5.66
C ALA A 125 -1.24 17.47 4.39
N TRP A 126 -0.82 16.21 4.40
CA TRP A 126 -1.10 15.26 3.31
C TRP A 126 -2.52 14.68 3.40
N LEU A 127 -3.21 14.81 4.53
CA LEU A 127 -4.61 14.41 4.66
C LEU A 127 -5.48 15.22 3.69
N GLY A 128 -6.41 14.57 3.05
CA GLY A 128 -7.29 15.16 2.04
C GLY A 128 -6.68 15.28 0.64
N ARG A 129 -5.44 14.79 0.42
CA ARG A 129 -4.69 15.05 -0.81
C ARG A 129 -4.57 13.82 -1.71
N VAL A 130 -4.49 14.11 -3.01
CA VAL A 130 -4.18 13.15 -4.07
C VAL A 130 -2.82 13.52 -4.65
N LEU A 131 -1.85 12.64 -4.48
CA LEU A 131 -0.44 12.91 -4.78
C LEU A 131 0.14 11.80 -5.67
N ASP A 132 1.14 12.17 -6.47
CA ASP A 132 1.97 11.19 -7.15
C ASP A 132 2.97 10.51 -6.18
N PRO A 133 3.73 9.48 -6.62
CA PRO A 133 4.71 8.80 -5.78
C PRO A 133 5.85 9.69 -5.26
N MET A 134 6.07 10.85 -5.87
CA MET A 134 7.09 11.82 -5.47
C MET A 134 6.52 12.91 -4.53
N GLY A 135 5.23 12.83 -4.19
CA GLY A 135 4.52 13.81 -3.37
C GLY A 135 4.08 15.06 -4.14
N VAL A 136 4.05 14.98 -5.48
CA VAL A 136 3.55 16.08 -6.32
C VAL A 136 2.02 16.00 -6.38
N PRO A 137 1.32 17.14 -6.18
CA PRO A 137 -0.15 17.18 -6.26
C PRO A 137 -0.71 16.75 -7.61
N MET A 138 -1.74 15.91 -7.59
CA MET A 138 -2.56 15.51 -8.73
C MET A 138 -3.99 16.08 -8.63
N ASP A 139 -4.33 16.73 -7.52
CA ASP A 139 -5.63 17.30 -7.18
C ASP A 139 -5.79 18.77 -7.60
N GLY A 140 -4.81 19.31 -8.32
CA GLY A 140 -4.82 20.72 -8.74
C GLY A 140 -4.57 21.75 -7.63
N GLN A 141 -4.29 21.30 -6.42
CA GLN A 141 -4.01 22.18 -5.29
C GLN A 141 -2.50 22.44 -5.12
N PRO A 142 -2.10 23.48 -4.40
CA PRO A 142 -0.69 23.73 -4.10
C PRO A 142 -0.04 22.55 -3.36
N PRO A 143 1.31 22.39 -3.45
CA PRO A 143 2.01 21.38 -2.69
C PRO A 143 1.69 21.45 -1.20
N PRO A 144 1.44 20.31 -0.53
CA PRO A 144 1.16 20.29 0.91
C PRO A 144 2.40 20.71 1.70
N ALA A 145 2.19 21.22 2.90
CA ALA A 145 3.28 21.55 3.81
C ALA A 145 4.19 20.33 4.04
N ARG A 146 5.49 20.57 4.04
CA ARG A 146 6.50 19.51 4.18
C ARG A 146 6.72 19.16 5.64
N GLY A 147 6.80 17.87 5.95
CA GLY A 147 7.24 17.40 7.25
C GLY A 147 8.70 17.76 7.53
N ALA A 148 9.03 17.93 8.81
CA ALA A 148 10.36 18.35 9.25
C ALA A 148 11.45 17.31 8.88
N LEU A 149 11.13 16.03 8.88
CA LEU A 149 12.05 14.93 8.59
C LEU A 149 11.56 14.13 7.39
N PRO A 150 12.26 14.17 6.25
CA PRO A 150 11.95 13.30 5.13
C PRO A 150 12.13 11.82 5.50
N ARG A 151 11.20 10.98 5.08
CA ARG A 151 11.20 9.53 5.32
C ARG A 151 11.65 8.80 4.05
N ALA A 152 12.61 7.88 4.20
CA ALA A 152 13.05 7.04 3.09
C ALA A 152 11.90 6.14 2.61
N THR A 153 11.67 6.09 1.29
CA THR A 153 10.59 5.26 0.72
C THR A 153 10.89 3.78 0.80
N HIS A 154 12.15 3.39 0.67
CA HIS A 154 12.61 2.00 0.75
C HIS A 154 13.16 1.63 2.15
N ALA A 155 12.46 2.04 3.20
CA ALA A 155 12.83 1.65 4.56
C ALA A 155 12.57 0.14 4.79
N PRO A 156 13.37 -0.54 5.63
CA PRO A 156 13.07 -1.90 6.03
C PRO A 156 11.85 -1.95 6.95
N ALA A 157 11.20 -3.10 6.99
CA ALA A 157 10.16 -3.37 7.97
C ALA A 157 10.74 -3.35 9.41
N PRO A 158 9.95 -3.00 10.44
CA PRO A 158 10.39 -3.11 11.83
C PRO A 158 10.90 -4.52 12.13
N PRO A 159 11.99 -4.69 12.91
CA PRO A 159 12.49 -6.01 13.27
C PRO A 159 11.42 -6.84 13.97
N ALA A 160 11.32 -8.14 13.65
CA ALA A 160 10.27 -9.01 14.16
C ALA A 160 10.17 -9.04 15.71
N GLY A 161 11.31 -8.99 16.40
CA GLY A 161 11.36 -8.99 17.88
C GLY A 161 11.00 -7.64 18.53
N GLN A 162 10.76 -6.58 17.73
CA GLN A 162 10.39 -5.26 18.24
C GLN A 162 8.96 -4.86 17.82
N ARG A 163 8.29 -5.69 17.03
CA ARG A 163 6.90 -5.43 16.60
C ARG A 163 5.94 -5.77 17.74
N ALA A 164 4.98 -4.89 17.98
CA ALA A 164 3.85 -5.18 18.84
C ALA A 164 3.01 -6.35 18.30
N ARG A 165 2.23 -6.97 19.16
CA ARG A 165 1.24 -7.98 18.74
C ARG A 165 0.08 -7.31 18.01
N LEU A 166 -0.67 -8.12 17.23
CA LEU A 166 -1.91 -7.66 16.64
C LEU A 166 -2.87 -7.13 17.71
N GLY A 167 -3.49 -6.00 17.43
CA GLY A 167 -4.43 -5.34 18.33
C GLY A 167 -5.77 -6.09 18.49
N PRO A 168 -6.80 -5.47 19.04
CA PRO A 168 -8.15 -6.03 19.17
C PRO A 168 -8.81 -6.25 17.80
N ARG A 169 -10.03 -6.82 17.82
CA ARG A 169 -10.89 -6.92 16.63
C ARG A 169 -11.09 -5.54 16.00
N LEU A 170 -11.03 -5.47 14.70
CA LEU A 170 -11.33 -4.28 13.90
C LEU A 170 -12.62 -4.54 13.13
N ALA A 171 -13.66 -3.77 13.42
CA ALA A 171 -14.89 -3.79 12.63
C ALA A 171 -14.60 -3.19 11.24
N LEU A 172 -14.93 -3.94 10.19
CA LEU A 172 -14.74 -3.54 8.81
C LEU A 172 -15.99 -2.86 8.22
N GLY A 173 -17.15 -2.99 8.89
CA GLY A 173 -18.41 -2.47 8.41
C GLY A 173 -18.98 -3.21 7.21
N VAL A 174 -18.47 -4.41 6.92
CA VAL A 174 -18.90 -5.30 5.83
C VAL A 174 -19.28 -6.65 6.43
N ARG A 175 -20.59 -6.97 6.48
CA ARG A 175 -21.14 -8.16 7.13
C ARG A 175 -20.40 -9.44 6.75
N ALA A 176 -20.21 -9.65 5.45
CA ALA A 176 -19.53 -10.85 4.97
C ALA A 176 -18.11 -11.01 5.53
N LEU A 177 -17.37 -9.91 5.75
CA LEU A 177 -16.03 -9.92 6.30
C LEU A 177 -16.06 -10.01 7.83
N ASP A 178 -16.89 -9.21 8.48
CA ASP A 178 -16.97 -9.16 9.95
C ASP A 178 -17.45 -10.51 10.53
N LEU A 179 -18.27 -11.27 9.80
CA LEU A 179 -18.72 -12.61 10.18
C LEU A 179 -17.70 -13.69 9.81
N PHE A 180 -17.24 -13.74 8.54
CA PHE A 180 -16.55 -14.91 8.00
C PHE A 180 -15.03 -14.75 7.86
N ALA A 181 -14.52 -13.52 7.80
CA ALA A 181 -13.10 -13.21 7.73
C ALA A 181 -12.73 -12.05 8.67
N PRO A 182 -13.07 -12.15 9.98
CA PRO A 182 -12.85 -11.07 10.93
C PRO A 182 -11.37 -10.72 11.05
N VAL A 183 -11.11 -9.44 11.28
CA VAL A 183 -9.76 -8.84 11.22
C VAL A 183 -9.38 -8.26 12.56
N ARG A 184 -8.08 -8.28 12.86
CA ARG A 184 -7.48 -7.56 13.99
C ARG A 184 -6.74 -6.32 13.51
N GLN A 185 -6.64 -5.32 14.36
CA GLN A 185 -5.79 -4.15 14.10
C GLN A 185 -4.35 -4.59 13.82
N GLY A 186 -3.77 -4.07 12.73
CA GLY A 186 -2.45 -4.45 12.25
C GLY A 186 -2.38 -5.74 11.44
N GLN A 187 -3.50 -6.36 11.08
CA GLN A 187 -3.53 -7.55 10.23
C GLN A 187 -3.39 -7.19 8.76
N ARG A 188 -2.81 -8.10 7.98
CA ARG A 188 -2.60 -7.98 6.53
C ARG A 188 -3.46 -8.99 5.80
N LEU A 189 -4.34 -8.52 4.91
CA LEU A 189 -5.22 -9.37 4.11
C LEU A 189 -4.99 -9.18 2.62
N GLY A 190 -5.13 -10.26 1.86
CA GLY A 190 -5.23 -10.22 0.41
C GLY A 190 -6.69 -10.13 -0.03
N LEU A 191 -6.99 -9.26 -0.98
CA LEU A 191 -8.28 -9.21 -1.67
C LEU A 191 -8.11 -9.71 -3.10
N PHE A 192 -8.52 -10.95 -3.34
CA PHE A 192 -8.37 -11.63 -4.62
C PHE A 192 -9.63 -11.43 -5.46
N ALA A 193 -9.48 -10.85 -6.63
CA ALA A 193 -10.61 -10.55 -7.49
C ALA A 193 -10.21 -10.56 -8.97
N ALA A 194 -11.10 -11.04 -9.82
CA ALA A 194 -11.03 -10.78 -11.26
C ALA A 194 -11.41 -9.31 -11.55
N SER A 195 -11.06 -8.81 -12.75
CA SER A 195 -11.42 -7.46 -13.15
C SER A 195 -12.94 -7.29 -13.25
N GLY A 196 -13.46 -6.17 -12.73
CA GLY A 196 -14.89 -5.81 -12.85
C GLY A 196 -15.86 -6.53 -11.90
N VAL A 197 -15.37 -7.26 -10.89
CA VAL A 197 -16.21 -8.02 -9.94
C VAL A 197 -16.75 -7.18 -8.79
N GLY A 198 -16.36 -5.90 -8.65
CA GLY A 198 -16.81 -5.04 -7.54
C GLY A 198 -15.73 -4.75 -6.48
N LYS A 199 -14.45 -4.91 -6.84
CA LYS A 199 -13.31 -4.62 -5.99
C LYS A 199 -13.31 -3.18 -5.46
N SER A 200 -13.46 -2.19 -6.34
CA SER A 200 -13.46 -0.76 -5.98
C SER A 200 -14.62 -0.42 -5.05
N THR A 201 -15.80 -1.00 -5.30
CA THR A 201 -16.97 -0.86 -4.44
C THR A 201 -16.69 -1.39 -3.03
N LEU A 202 -16.10 -2.59 -2.91
CA LEU A 202 -15.74 -3.13 -1.60
C LEU A 202 -14.69 -2.26 -0.88
N MET A 203 -13.69 -1.73 -1.59
CA MET A 203 -12.71 -0.80 -1.02
C MET A 203 -13.38 0.48 -0.50
N ALA A 204 -14.37 1.02 -1.21
CA ALA A 204 -15.14 2.17 -0.77
C ALA A 204 -16.02 1.86 0.46
N MET A 205 -16.61 0.66 0.52
CA MET A 205 -17.35 0.19 1.70
C MET A 205 -16.43 0.12 2.92
N LEU A 206 -15.24 -0.47 2.77
CA LEU A 206 -14.24 -0.55 3.82
C LEU A 206 -13.78 0.83 4.30
N ALA A 207 -13.50 1.74 3.37
CA ALA A 207 -13.13 3.12 3.71
C ALA A 207 -14.24 3.88 4.48
N GLY A 208 -15.49 3.50 4.27
CA GLY A 208 -16.63 4.08 4.97
C GLY A 208 -16.95 3.42 6.31
N GLY A 209 -16.69 2.11 6.43
CA GLY A 209 -17.10 1.29 7.57
C GLY A 209 -16.04 1.11 8.64
N VAL A 210 -14.77 1.19 8.28
CA VAL A 210 -13.67 0.92 9.22
C VAL A 210 -13.44 2.06 10.19
N ALA A 211 -13.33 1.72 11.48
CA ALA A 211 -12.90 2.63 12.53
C ALA A 211 -11.37 2.83 12.49
N ALA A 212 -10.89 3.58 11.48
CA ALA A 212 -9.50 3.97 11.33
C ALA A 212 -9.34 5.49 11.46
N ASP A 213 -8.22 5.93 12.07
CA ASP A 213 -7.89 7.34 12.19
C ASP A 213 -7.49 7.96 10.85
N VAL A 214 -6.79 7.17 10.03
CA VAL A 214 -6.28 7.57 8.71
C VAL A 214 -6.46 6.43 7.71
N ILE A 215 -6.83 6.77 6.49
CA ILE A 215 -6.90 5.83 5.37
C ILE A 215 -5.83 6.22 4.34
N VAL A 216 -5.05 5.26 3.89
CA VAL A 216 -4.07 5.47 2.82
C VAL A 216 -4.45 4.59 1.63
N PHE A 217 -4.65 5.21 0.49
CA PHE A 217 -4.86 4.52 -0.77
C PHE A 217 -3.57 4.51 -1.58
N ALA A 218 -3.19 3.34 -2.06
CA ALA A 218 -2.14 3.16 -3.05
C ALA A 218 -2.80 2.69 -4.36
N LEU A 219 -2.98 3.59 -5.32
CA LEU A 219 -3.55 3.28 -6.63
C LEU A 219 -2.41 3.08 -7.63
N VAL A 220 -2.05 1.82 -7.85
CA VAL A 220 -0.86 1.42 -8.60
C VAL A 220 -1.26 0.90 -9.98
N GLY A 221 -0.98 1.66 -11.02
CA GLY A 221 -1.23 1.25 -12.40
C GLY A 221 -2.70 1.21 -12.80
N GLU A 222 -3.58 1.89 -12.08
CA GLU A 222 -4.99 2.00 -12.42
C GLU A 222 -5.21 3.07 -13.51
N ARG A 223 -6.35 3.00 -14.20
CA ARG A 223 -6.67 3.94 -15.28
C ARG A 223 -6.97 5.32 -14.73
N GLY A 224 -6.45 6.37 -15.37
CA GLY A 224 -6.65 7.76 -14.93
C GLY A 224 -8.13 8.16 -14.81
N ARG A 225 -9.02 7.61 -15.65
CA ARG A 225 -10.47 7.84 -15.55
C ARG A 225 -11.06 7.23 -14.27
N GLU A 226 -10.67 6.00 -13.93
CA GLU A 226 -11.16 5.27 -12.75
C GLU A 226 -10.72 5.95 -11.46
N LEU A 227 -9.56 6.63 -11.46
CA LEU A 227 -9.09 7.42 -10.33
C LEU A 227 -10.07 8.54 -9.97
N ARG A 228 -10.54 9.28 -10.96
CA ARG A 228 -11.46 10.41 -10.74
C ARG A 228 -12.82 9.93 -10.25
N GLU A 229 -13.38 8.92 -10.89
CA GLU A 229 -14.64 8.29 -10.50
C GLU A 229 -14.54 7.74 -9.06
N PHE A 230 -13.44 7.10 -8.71
CA PHE A 230 -13.21 6.59 -7.35
C PHE A 230 -13.18 7.71 -6.30
N ILE A 231 -12.48 8.83 -6.59
CA ILE A 231 -12.37 9.95 -5.65
C ILE A 231 -13.71 10.68 -5.48
N GLU A 232 -14.40 10.98 -6.59
CA GLU A 232 -15.62 11.79 -6.58
C GLU A 232 -16.86 10.97 -6.16
N ASP A 233 -17.04 9.74 -6.70
CA ASP A 233 -18.27 8.96 -6.56
C ASP A 233 -18.17 7.89 -5.44
N ASP A 234 -16.99 7.27 -5.29
CA ASP A 234 -16.81 6.18 -4.35
C ASP A 234 -16.36 6.67 -2.97
N LEU A 235 -15.35 7.53 -2.93
CA LEU A 235 -14.78 8.01 -1.66
C LEU A 235 -15.56 9.21 -1.11
N GLY A 236 -15.77 10.21 -1.92
CA GLY A 236 -16.44 11.46 -1.52
C GLY A 236 -15.59 12.35 -0.59
N PRO A 237 -16.01 13.61 -0.38
CA PRO A 237 -15.20 14.60 0.34
C PRO A 237 -14.95 14.28 1.81
N GLU A 238 -15.93 13.72 2.52
CA GLU A 238 -15.81 13.41 3.95
C GLU A 238 -14.76 12.32 4.22
N ARG A 239 -14.74 11.26 3.39
CA ARG A 239 -13.77 10.17 3.55
C ARG A 239 -12.41 10.59 3.01
N LEU A 240 -12.37 11.40 1.93
CA LEU A 240 -11.12 11.95 1.42
C LEU A 240 -10.43 12.81 2.48
N ALA A 241 -11.16 13.61 3.27
CA ALA A 241 -10.59 14.47 4.30
C ALA A 241 -9.73 13.73 5.35
N LYS A 242 -10.02 12.45 5.63
CA LYS A 242 -9.22 11.57 6.51
C LYS A 242 -8.30 10.61 5.73
N SER A 243 -8.17 10.81 4.42
CA SER A 243 -7.40 9.92 3.57
C SER A 243 -6.21 10.61 2.92
N VAL A 244 -5.22 9.80 2.54
CA VAL A 244 -4.15 10.19 1.60
C VAL A 244 -4.21 9.23 0.41
N VAL A 245 -4.27 9.77 -0.80
CA VAL A 245 -4.27 8.96 -2.03
C VAL A 245 -2.93 9.13 -2.73
N ILE A 246 -2.17 8.05 -2.86
CA ILE A 246 -0.95 8.00 -3.68
C ILE A 246 -1.27 7.26 -4.96
N CYS A 247 -1.05 7.89 -6.10
CA CYS A 247 -1.44 7.34 -7.38
C CYS A 247 -0.30 7.38 -8.41
N ALA A 248 -0.13 6.26 -9.12
CA ALA A 248 0.59 6.20 -10.40
C ALA A 248 -0.32 5.48 -11.39
N THR A 249 -0.75 6.17 -12.43
CA THR A 249 -1.67 5.64 -13.46
C THR A 249 -0.99 4.61 -14.36
N SER A 250 -1.76 3.88 -15.13
CA SER A 250 -1.27 2.79 -16.00
C SER A 250 -0.30 3.24 -17.09
N ASP A 251 -0.34 4.51 -17.48
CA ASP A 251 0.58 5.17 -18.42
C ASP A 251 1.87 5.68 -17.77
N ALA A 252 1.95 5.68 -16.44
CA ALA A 252 3.17 6.05 -15.73
C ALA A 252 4.29 5.03 -15.95
N ALA A 253 5.54 5.51 -15.95
CA ALA A 253 6.72 4.64 -16.07
C ALA A 253 6.76 3.56 -14.96
N ALA A 254 7.32 2.39 -15.27
CA ALA A 254 7.38 1.27 -14.33
C ALA A 254 8.00 1.63 -12.96
N PRO A 255 9.10 2.42 -12.86
CA PRO A 255 9.60 2.86 -11.58
C PRO A 255 8.59 3.71 -10.79
N MET A 256 7.80 4.55 -11.45
CA MET A 256 6.76 5.35 -10.77
C MET A 256 5.64 4.47 -10.23
N ARG A 257 5.19 3.46 -10.99
CA ARG A 257 4.20 2.48 -10.52
C ARG A 257 4.71 1.69 -9.32
N ARG A 258 5.98 1.28 -9.33
CA ARG A 258 6.63 0.65 -8.17
C ARG A 258 6.69 1.60 -6.97
N GLU A 259 7.13 2.85 -7.19
CA GLU A 259 7.25 3.86 -6.13
C GLU A 259 5.91 4.21 -5.47
N ALA A 260 4.79 4.13 -6.20
CA ALA A 260 3.46 4.39 -5.61
C ALA A 260 3.16 3.47 -4.42
N ALA A 261 3.51 2.19 -4.53
CA ALA A 261 3.33 1.25 -3.43
C ALA A 261 4.23 1.58 -2.23
N TYR A 262 5.51 1.91 -2.48
CA TYR A 262 6.44 2.29 -1.42
C TYR A 262 6.10 3.64 -0.79
N ALA A 263 5.69 4.63 -1.59
CA ALA A 263 5.29 5.93 -1.10
C ALA A 263 4.04 5.84 -0.19
N ALA A 264 3.03 5.10 -0.61
CA ALA A 264 1.82 4.88 0.20
C ALA A 264 2.15 4.15 1.52
N MET A 265 3.02 3.13 1.48
CA MET A 265 3.50 2.47 2.69
C MET A 265 4.24 3.44 3.61
N THR A 266 5.09 4.31 3.07
CA THR A 266 5.82 5.31 3.85
C THR A 266 4.89 6.35 4.48
N VAL A 267 3.82 6.74 3.79
CA VAL A 267 2.75 7.60 4.34
C VAL A 267 2.02 6.87 5.48
N ALA A 268 1.66 5.61 5.28
CA ALA A 268 1.01 4.81 6.33
C ALA A 268 1.90 4.66 7.57
N GLU A 269 3.20 4.42 7.39
CA GLU A 269 4.19 4.36 8.47
C GLU A 269 4.33 5.69 9.23
N HIS A 270 4.22 6.83 8.53
CA HIS A 270 4.26 8.14 9.18
C HIS A 270 3.16 8.29 10.22
N PHE A 271 1.93 7.94 9.87
CA PHE A 271 0.78 8.04 10.77
C PHE A 271 0.80 6.93 11.84
N ARG A 272 1.20 5.70 11.50
CA ARG A 272 1.40 4.62 12.47
C ARG A 272 2.38 5.04 13.57
N ASP A 273 3.50 5.63 13.20
CA ASP A 273 4.55 6.02 14.14
C ASP A 273 4.13 7.20 15.06
N GLN A 274 3.02 7.86 14.73
CA GLN A 274 2.33 8.82 15.61
C GLN A 274 1.30 8.15 16.54
N GLY A 275 1.20 6.83 16.54
CA GLY A 275 0.23 6.10 17.37
C GLY A 275 -1.16 5.94 16.74
N ARG A 276 -1.36 6.33 15.46
CA ARG A 276 -2.65 6.25 14.78
C ARG A 276 -2.94 4.85 14.23
N GLN A 277 -4.22 4.50 14.18
CA GLN A 277 -4.70 3.31 13.49
C GLN A 277 -4.90 3.64 12.01
N VAL A 278 -4.10 3.03 11.16
CA VAL A 278 -4.08 3.28 9.72
C VAL A 278 -4.71 2.11 8.97
N LEU A 279 -5.65 2.40 8.07
CA LEU A 279 -6.10 1.46 7.04
C LEU A 279 -5.35 1.73 5.75
N LEU A 280 -4.55 0.77 5.28
CA LEU A 280 -3.90 0.83 3.97
C LEU A 280 -4.66 -0.03 2.97
N LEU A 281 -5.14 0.59 1.88
CA LEU A 281 -5.80 -0.08 0.77
C LEU A 281 -4.91 0.05 -0.47
N MET A 282 -4.26 -1.05 -0.89
CA MET A 282 -3.32 -1.04 -2.02
C MET A 282 -3.91 -1.76 -3.23
N ASP A 283 -4.17 -1.00 -4.29
CA ASP A 283 -4.73 -1.48 -5.55
C ASP A 283 -3.81 -1.16 -6.73
N SER A 284 -3.03 -2.14 -7.25
CA SER A 284 -2.94 -3.51 -6.83
C SER A 284 -1.48 -3.99 -6.70
N VAL A 285 -1.28 -5.00 -5.87
CA VAL A 285 0.02 -5.67 -5.75
C VAL A 285 0.41 -6.37 -7.06
N THR A 286 -0.55 -6.85 -7.84
CA THR A 286 -0.29 -7.41 -9.17
C THR A 286 0.34 -6.37 -10.10
N ARG A 287 -0.15 -5.13 -10.08
CA ARG A 287 0.43 -4.02 -10.88
C ARG A 287 1.82 -3.61 -10.37
N PHE A 288 2.06 -3.67 -9.07
CA PHE A 288 3.38 -3.51 -8.50
C PHE A 288 4.34 -4.59 -8.97
N ALA A 289 3.94 -5.88 -8.96
CA ALA A 289 4.73 -6.99 -9.46
C ALA A 289 5.02 -6.87 -10.98
N LEU A 290 4.05 -6.42 -11.78
CA LEU A 290 4.24 -6.14 -13.20
C LEU A 290 5.24 -5.01 -13.44
N ALA A 291 5.22 -3.95 -12.63
CA ALA A 291 6.20 -2.88 -12.71
C ALA A 291 7.62 -3.39 -12.37
N LEU A 292 7.77 -4.21 -11.34
CA LEU A 292 9.05 -4.87 -11.02
C LEU A 292 9.52 -5.79 -12.14
N ARG A 293 8.62 -6.56 -12.75
CA ARG A 293 8.94 -7.41 -13.92
C ARG A 293 9.48 -6.57 -15.07
N GLU A 294 8.83 -5.47 -15.40
CA GLU A 294 9.23 -4.56 -16.46
C GLU A 294 10.63 -3.95 -16.21
N ILE A 295 10.88 -3.54 -14.95
CA ILE A 295 12.19 -3.03 -14.49
C ILE A 295 13.27 -4.11 -14.62
N GLY A 296 13.05 -5.31 -14.07
CA GLY A 296 14.02 -6.39 -14.07
C GLY A 296 14.37 -6.83 -15.49
N LEU A 297 13.38 -6.99 -16.38
CA LEU A 297 13.58 -7.33 -17.77
C LEU A 297 14.36 -6.24 -18.53
N ALA A 298 14.12 -4.96 -18.24
CA ALA A 298 14.83 -3.85 -18.85
C ALA A 298 16.34 -3.87 -18.54
N VAL A 299 16.71 -4.29 -17.33
CA VAL A 299 18.11 -4.48 -16.92
C VAL A 299 18.61 -5.91 -17.16
N ARG A 300 17.93 -6.66 -18.02
CA ARG A 300 18.30 -8.02 -18.48
C ARG A 300 18.41 -9.06 -17.35
N GLU A 301 17.61 -8.91 -16.29
CA GLU A 301 17.43 -9.99 -15.33
C GLU A 301 16.71 -11.17 -16.03
N PRO A 302 17.22 -12.41 -15.90
CA PRO A 302 16.62 -13.55 -16.58
C PRO A 302 15.19 -13.79 -16.06
N PRO A 303 14.22 -13.99 -16.97
CA PRO A 303 12.86 -14.33 -16.56
C PRO A 303 12.81 -15.75 -15.99
N ALA A 304 12.01 -15.94 -14.95
CA ALA A 304 11.68 -17.22 -14.34
C ALA A 304 10.19 -17.58 -14.59
N THR A 305 9.47 -18.03 -13.57
CA THR A 305 8.09 -18.51 -13.68
C THR A 305 7.16 -17.45 -14.29
N ARG A 306 6.46 -17.81 -15.34
CA ARG A 306 5.55 -16.93 -16.12
C ARG A 306 6.18 -15.59 -16.53
N GLY A 307 7.50 -15.56 -16.70
CA GLY A 307 8.23 -14.39 -17.15
C GLY A 307 8.51 -13.35 -16.08
N TYR A 308 8.27 -13.66 -14.81
CA TYR A 308 8.68 -12.81 -13.69
C TYR A 308 10.14 -13.06 -13.33
N PRO A 309 10.99 -12.02 -13.23
CA PRO A 309 12.32 -12.15 -12.66
C PRO A 309 12.29 -12.55 -11.18
N PRO A 310 13.31 -13.25 -10.66
CA PRO A 310 13.38 -13.65 -9.25
C PRO A 310 13.30 -12.48 -8.26
N SER A 311 13.80 -11.31 -8.63
CA SER A 311 13.74 -10.09 -7.81
C SER A 311 12.31 -9.71 -7.40
N VAL A 312 11.31 -9.99 -8.23
CA VAL A 312 9.89 -9.71 -7.93
C VAL A 312 9.47 -10.43 -6.64
N PHE A 313 9.82 -11.70 -6.50
CA PHE A 313 9.46 -12.51 -5.33
C PHE A 313 10.28 -12.16 -4.08
N THR A 314 11.40 -11.45 -4.24
CA THR A 314 12.17 -10.89 -3.13
C THR A 314 11.58 -9.57 -2.65
N GLU A 315 11.08 -8.73 -3.57
CA GLU A 315 10.53 -7.41 -3.26
C GLU A 315 9.11 -7.47 -2.66
N LEU A 316 8.29 -8.45 -3.05
CA LEU A 316 6.93 -8.63 -2.51
C LEU A 316 6.93 -8.72 -0.97
N PRO A 317 7.64 -9.64 -0.32
CA PRO A 317 7.68 -9.69 1.15
C PRO A 317 8.30 -8.43 1.77
N ARG A 318 9.30 -7.81 1.13
CA ARG A 318 9.89 -6.56 1.63
C ARG A 318 8.89 -5.42 1.75
N LEU A 319 7.97 -5.31 0.79
CA LEU A 319 6.90 -4.31 0.84
C LEU A 319 5.82 -4.72 1.84
N LEU A 320 5.27 -5.94 1.71
CA LEU A 320 4.09 -6.39 2.45
C LEU A 320 4.37 -6.52 3.96
N GLU A 321 5.58 -6.90 4.34
CA GLU A 321 6.00 -7.02 5.73
C GLU A 321 6.15 -5.68 6.47
N ARG A 322 6.15 -4.55 5.77
CA ARG A 322 6.17 -3.21 6.39
C ARG A 322 4.83 -2.84 7.03
N ALA A 323 3.72 -3.39 6.51
CA ALA A 323 2.41 -3.26 7.15
C ALA A 323 2.37 -4.10 8.44
N GLY A 324 1.51 -3.69 9.35
CA GLY A 324 1.32 -4.36 10.63
C GLY A 324 1.44 -3.40 11.81
N PRO A 325 1.49 -3.94 13.03
CA PRO A 325 1.73 -3.15 14.23
C PRO A 325 3.08 -2.43 14.17
N GLY A 326 3.14 -1.25 14.75
CA GLY A 326 4.39 -0.53 14.98
C GLY A 326 5.29 -1.25 16.00
N PRO A 327 6.45 -0.66 16.31
CA PRO A 327 7.27 -1.11 17.43
C PRO A 327 6.51 -1.10 18.75
N ASP A 328 6.95 -1.93 19.70
CA ASP A 328 6.38 -1.97 21.06
C ASP A 328 6.33 -0.55 21.68
N GLY A 329 5.19 -0.19 22.25
CA GLY A 329 4.97 1.13 22.82
C GLY A 329 4.57 2.23 21.83
N CYS A 330 4.59 2.00 20.53
CA CYS A 330 4.13 2.96 19.51
C CYS A 330 2.63 3.22 19.59
N GLY A 331 1.82 2.19 19.90
CA GLY A 331 0.36 2.25 19.94
C GLY A 331 -0.32 2.27 18.58
N GLY A 332 0.38 2.59 17.50
CA GLY A 332 -0.16 2.64 16.14
C GLY A 332 0.00 1.33 15.38
N ALA A 333 -0.87 1.10 14.41
CA ALA A 333 -0.82 -0.08 13.53
C ALA A 333 -1.28 0.25 12.11
N ILE A 334 -0.76 -0.48 11.12
CA ILE A 334 -1.24 -0.46 9.73
C ILE A 334 -2.00 -1.75 9.48
N THR A 335 -3.32 -1.69 9.46
CA THR A 335 -4.16 -2.76 8.91
C THR A 335 -4.19 -2.61 7.40
N ALA A 336 -3.80 -3.64 6.67
CA ALA A 336 -3.64 -3.52 5.23
C ALA A 336 -4.49 -4.54 4.46
N LEU A 337 -5.13 -4.06 3.39
CA LEU A 337 -5.74 -4.88 2.35
C LEU A 337 -4.99 -4.68 1.04
N PHE A 338 -4.43 -5.77 0.56
CA PHE A 338 -3.64 -5.82 -0.68
C PHE A 338 -4.46 -6.49 -1.76
N THR A 339 -4.87 -5.75 -2.78
CA THR A 339 -5.64 -6.37 -3.87
C THR A 339 -4.71 -7.12 -4.81
N VAL A 340 -5.17 -8.29 -5.22
CA VAL A 340 -4.50 -9.17 -6.17
C VAL A 340 -5.47 -9.43 -7.32
N LEU A 341 -5.06 -9.04 -8.51
CA LEU A 341 -5.84 -9.33 -9.72
C LEU A 341 -5.56 -10.76 -10.15
N VAL A 342 -6.62 -11.55 -10.26
CA VAL A 342 -6.57 -12.94 -10.69
C VAL A 342 -7.17 -13.02 -12.10
N GLU A 343 -6.34 -13.23 -13.11
CA GLU A 343 -6.80 -13.34 -14.49
C GLU A 343 -7.44 -14.72 -14.74
N GLY A 344 -8.64 -14.73 -15.30
CA GLY A 344 -9.33 -15.98 -15.65
C GLY A 344 -9.67 -16.90 -14.47
N ASP A 345 -9.80 -16.33 -13.25
CA ASP A 345 -9.99 -17.08 -12.01
C ASP A 345 -8.84 -18.08 -11.69
N ASP A 346 -7.66 -17.86 -12.29
CA ASP A 346 -6.45 -18.65 -12.03
C ASP A 346 -5.80 -18.22 -10.71
N HIS A 347 -6.21 -18.83 -9.62
CA HIS A 347 -5.68 -18.60 -8.28
C HIS A 347 -4.25 -19.17 -8.07
N ASP A 348 -3.72 -19.92 -9.03
CA ASP A 348 -2.37 -20.50 -9.01
C ASP A 348 -1.34 -19.63 -9.76
N GLU A 349 -1.73 -18.38 -10.06
CA GLU A 349 -0.80 -17.38 -10.61
C GLU A 349 0.31 -17.09 -9.58
N PRO A 350 1.61 -17.07 -10.01
CA PRO A 350 2.75 -17.02 -9.09
C PRO A 350 2.75 -15.84 -8.10
N VAL A 351 2.26 -14.66 -8.52
CA VAL A 351 2.15 -13.50 -7.62
C VAL A 351 1.03 -13.73 -6.60
N ALA A 352 -0.11 -14.30 -7.04
CA ALA A 352 -1.23 -14.61 -6.16
C ALA A 352 -0.82 -15.64 -5.10
N ASP A 353 -0.12 -16.69 -5.48
CA ASP A 353 0.37 -17.72 -4.55
C ASP A 353 1.40 -17.14 -3.56
N ALA A 354 2.40 -16.39 -4.05
CA ALA A 354 3.40 -15.74 -3.21
C ALA A 354 2.76 -14.81 -2.19
N VAL A 355 1.82 -13.95 -2.61
CA VAL A 355 1.12 -13.00 -1.73
C VAL A 355 0.29 -13.75 -0.68
N ARG A 356 -0.43 -14.83 -1.07
CA ARG A 356 -1.20 -15.66 -0.13
C ARG A 356 -0.33 -16.29 0.95
N GLY A 357 0.91 -16.66 0.60
CA GLY A 357 1.89 -17.20 1.55
C GLY A 357 2.39 -16.19 2.59
N ILE A 358 2.47 -14.91 2.22
CA ILE A 358 3.00 -13.83 3.06
C ILE A 358 1.93 -13.27 4.02
N LEU A 359 0.66 -13.19 3.57
CA LEU A 359 -0.40 -12.50 4.28
C LEU A 359 -1.06 -13.35 5.37
N ASP A 360 -1.76 -12.67 6.29
CA ASP A 360 -2.44 -13.27 7.44
C ASP A 360 -3.85 -13.78 7.11
N GLY A 361 -4.22 -13.78 5.86
CA GLY A 361 -5.51 -14.26 5.34
C GLY A 361 -5.82 -13.67 3.97
N HIS A 362 -6.95 -14.08 3.42
CA HIS A 362 -7.41 -13.62 2.11
C HIS A 362 -8.93 -13.60 2.00
N VAL A 363 -9.43 -12.68 1.21
CA VAL A 363 -10.81 -12.51 0.79
C VAL A 363 -10.88 -12.76 -0.70
N VAL A 364 -11.83 -13.56 -1.14
CA VAL A 364 -12.05 -13.88 -2.55
C VAL A 364 -13.37 -13.24 -2.99
N LEU A 365 -13.31 -12.45 -4.07
CA LEU A 365 -14.51 -11.99 -4.77
C LEU A 365 -14.80 -12.92 -5.95
N ASP A 366 -16.01 -13.44 -6.02
CA ASP A 366 -16.43 -14.36 -7.06
C ASP A 366 -17.43 -13.70 -8.02
N ARG A 367 -17.14 -13.81 -9.32
CA ARG A 367 -17.97 -13.24 -10.39
C ARG A 367 -19.37 -13.88 -10.43
N ARG A 368 -19.50 -15.17 -10.16
CA ARG A 368 -20.79 -15.88 -10.17
C ARG A 368 -21.71 -15.36 -9.08
N ILE A 369 -21.16 -14.95 -7.94
CA ILE A 369 -21.92 -14.34 -6.84
C ILE A 369 -22.42 -12.96 -7.29
N ALA A 370 -21.57 -12.15 -7.96
CA ALA A 370 -21.97 -10.86 -8.51
C ALA A 370 -23.07 -11.00 -9.59
N GLU A 371 -22.91 -11.94 -10.51
CA GLU A 371 -23.90 -12.28 -11.55
C GLU A 371 -25.23 -12.78 -10.95
N GLY A 372 -25.17 -13.43 -9.78
CA GLY A 372 -26.35 -13.81 -8.99
C GLY A 372 -27.02 -12.65 -8.26
N GLY A 373 -26.47 -11.42 -8.34
CA GLY A 373 -27.04 -10.21 -7.75
C GLY A 373 -26.72 -9.97 -6.27
N ARG A 374 -25.86 -10.79 -5.63
CA ARG A 374 -25.42 -10.55 -4.27
C ARG A 374 -24.18 -9.68 -4.23
N TYR A 375 -24.25 -8.56 -3.53
CA TYR A 375 -23.15 -7.63 -3.30
C TYR A 375 -22.98 -7.38 -1.79
N PRO A 376 -21.71 -7.19 -1.28
CA PRO A 376 -20.48 -7.45 -2.01
C PRO A 376 -20.33 -8.94 -2.37
N PRO A 377 -19.69 -9.26 -3.51
CA PRO A 377 -19.63 -10.63 -4.02
C PRO A 377 -18.51 -11.46 -3.35
N VAL A 378 -18.44 -11.41 -2.02
CA VAL A 378 -17.45 -12.12 -1.22
C VAL A 378 -17.82 -13.61 -1.16
N ASP A 379 -16.95 -14.47 -1.67
CA ASP A 379 -17.03 -15.91 -1.44
C ASP A 379 -16.55 -16.23 -0.03
N VAL A 380 -17.49 -16.40 0.89
CA VAL A 380 -17.17 -16.64 2.31
C VAL A 380 -16.59 -18.04 2.56
N LEU A 381 -16.83 -18.99 1.66
CA LEU A 381 -16.28 -20.35 1.78
C LEU A 381 -14.80 -20.38 1.38
N ARG A 382 -14.40 -19.59 0.38
CA ARG A 382 -13.01 -19.48 -0.08
C ARG A 382 -12.21 -18.40 0.62
N SER A 383 -12.86 -17.59 1.48
CA SER A 383 -12.21 -16.53 2.26
C SER A 383 -11.77 -17.04 3.63
N LEU A 384 -10.58 -16.60 4.07
CA LEU A 384 -9.96 -17.06 5.31
C LEU A 384 -9.25 -15.90 6.03
N SER A 385 -9.49 -15.79 7.34
CA SER A 385 -8.64 -15.02 8.25
C SER A 385 -7.94 -15.96 9.22
N ARG A 386 -6.60 -15.98 9.22
CA ARG A 386 -5.81 -16.83 10.12
C ARG A 386 -5.96 -16.42 11.59
N THR A 387 -6.40 -15.20 11.85
CA THR A 387 -6.62 -14.67 13.20
C THR A 387 -8.03 -14.91 13.72
N ALA A 388 -8.96 -15.36 12.88
CA ALA A 388 -10.36 -15.60 13.23
C ALA A 388 -10.56 -16.41 14.52
N PRO A 389 -9.77 -17.49 14.80
CA PRO A 389 -9.91 -18.27 16.05
C PRO A 389 -9.64 -17.44 17.32
N GLY A 390 -8.86 -16.36 17.22
CA GLY A 390 -8.58 -15.47 18.35
C GLY A 390 -9.42 -14.20 18.38
N VAL A 391 -10.28 -14.00 17.40
CA VAL A 391 -11.16 -12.83 17.26
C VAL A 391 -12.62 -13.18 17.61
N LEU A 392 -13.10 -14.29 17.10
CA LEU A 392 -14.46 -14.79 17.40
C LEU A 392 -14.52 -15.31 18.85
N ASP A 393 -15.53 -14.87 19.56
CA ASP A 393 -15.78 -15.33 20.93
C ASP A 393 -16.38 -16.76 20.96
N ALA A 394 -16.73 -17.24 22.18
CA ALA A 394 -17.27 -18.58 22.40
C ALA A 394 -18.69 -18.75 21.81
N HIS A 395 -19.47 -17.67 21.65
CA HIS A 395 -20.82 -17.68 21.10
C HIS A 395 -20.80 -17.51 19.58
N GLU A 396 -19.96 -16.62 19.07
CA GLU A 396 -19.83 -16.31 17.63
C GLU A 396 -19.27 -17.48 16.82
N ARG A 397 -18.27 -18.18 17.35
CA ARG A 397 -17.56 -19.25 16.63
C ARG A 397 -18.46 -20.39 16.16
N PRO A 398 -19.33 -20.98 17.01
CA PRO A 398 -20.26 -22.02 16.57
C PRO A 398 -21.22 -21.55 15.49
N LEU A 399 -21.70 -20.29 15.55
CA LEU A 399 -22.61 -19.73 14.56
C LEU A 399 -21.96 -19.64 13.18
N VAL A 400 -20.73 -19.14 13.13
CA VAL A 400 -19.98 -19.06 11.87
C VAL A 400 -19.66 -20.44 11.31
N GLN A 401 -19.32 -21.40 12.15
CA GLN A 401 -19.07 -22.78 11.74
C GLN A 401 -20.31 -23.44 11.14
N GLU A 402 -21.45 -23.27 11.80
CA GLU A 402 -22.74 -23.81 11.32
C GLU A 402 -23.16 -23.15 10.00
N ALA A 403 -23.07 -21.82 9.91
CA ALA A 403 -23.36 -21.09 8.66
C ALA A 403 -22.46 -21.56 7.50
N ARG A 404 -21.15 -21.76 7.76
CA ARG A 404 -20.23 -22.30 6.76
C ARG A 404 -20.61 -23.71 6.32
N ARG A 405 -20.98 -24.58 7.27
CA ARG A 405 -21.42 -25.95 6.98
C ARG A 405 -22.62 -25.94 6.07
N LEU A 406 -23.67 -25.16 6.42
CA LEU A 406 -24.88 -25.03 5.63
C LEU A 406 -24.62 -24.49 4.23
N LEU A 407 -23.84 -23.43 4.10
CA LEU A 407 -23.49 -22.86 2.79
C LEU A 407 -22.67 -23.84 1.94
N SER A 408 -21.75 -24.61 2.56
CA SER A 408 -20.98 -25.65 1.85
C SER A 408 -21.86 -26.77 1.34
N THR A 409 -22.73 -27.33 2.20
CA THR A 409 -23.68 -28.36 1.81
C THR A 409 -24.66 -27.87 0.72
N TYR A 410 -25.15 -26.63 0.85
CA TYR A 410 -26.00 -26.03 -0.19
C TYR A 410 -25.25 -25.89 -1.53
N ALA A 411 -23.99 -25.50 -1.52
CA ALA A 411 -23.20 -25.38 -2.74
C ALA A 411 -23.05 -26.71 -3.50
N GLU A 412 -23.02 -27.86 -2.77
CA GLU A 412 -22.94 -29.20 -3.36
C GLU A 412 -24.27 -29.60 -4.04
N VAL A 413 -25.41 -29.20 -3.47
CA VAL A 413 -26.73 -29.62 -3.98
C VAL A 413 -27.45 -28.56 -4.82
N LYS A 414 -26.95 -27.35 -4.90
CA LYS A 414 -27.56 -26.19 -5.56
C LYS A 414 -27.97 -26.46 -7.01
N ASP A 415 -27.13 -27.13 -7.78
CA ASP A 415 -27.43 -27.44 -9.18
C ASP A 415 -28.54 -28.50 -9.29
N LEU A 416 -28.59 -29.49 -8.39
CA LEU A 416 -29.67 -30.48 -8.33
C LEU A 416 -31.01 -29.81 -7.98
N VAL A 417 -31.01 -28.84 -7.06
CA VAL A 417 -32.20 -28.05 -6.70
C VAL A 417 -32.69 -27.25 -7.92
N ARG A 418 -31.79 -26.56 -8.63
CA ARG A 418 -32.15 -25.79 -9.84
C ARG A 418 -32.71 -26.63 -10.97
N LEU A 419 -32.20 -27.85 -11.13
CA LEU A 419 -32.67 -28.80 -12.15
C LEU A 419 -33.95 -29.53 -11.74
N GLY A 420 -34.46 -29.33 -10.50
CA GLY A 420 -35.61 -30.07 -9.98
C GLY A 420 -35.29 -31.54 -9.69
N ALA A 421 -34.02 -31.92 -9.65
CA ALA A 421 -33.60 -33.30 -9.39
C ALA A 421 -33.39 -33.61 -7.90
N TYR A 422 -33.35 -32.58 -7.05
CA TYR A 422 -33.25 -32.72 -5.60
C TYR A 422 -34.56 -33.21 -5.01
N ARG A 423 -34.50 -34.22 -4.13
CA ARG A 423 -35.68 -34.76 -3.42
C ARG A 423 -35.58 -34.48 -1.93
N VAL A 424 -36.52 -33.69 -1.41
CA VAL A 424 -36.62 -33.38 0.03
C VAL A 424 -36.91 -34.70 0.81
N GLY A 425 -36.29 -34.83 1.98
CA GLY A 425 -36.41 -36.01 2.85
C GLY A 425 -35.39 -37.11 2.59
N HIS A 426 -34.50 -36.94 1.59
CA HIS A 426 -33.46 -37.93 1.28
C HIS A 426 -32.20 -37.74 2.13
N ASP A 427 -31.83 -36.50 2.40
CA ASP A 427 -30.71 -36.13 3.25
C ASP A 427 -31.11 -34.97 4.18
N PRO A 428 -31.26 -35.23 5.50
CA PRO A 428 -31.64 -34.17 6.44
C PRO A 428 -30.69 -32.98 6.51
N GLN A 429 -29.38 -33.17 6.26
CA GLN A 429 -28.41 -32.08 6.26
C GLN A 429 -28.57 -31.21 5.02
N ALA A 430 -28.76 -31.81 3.86
CA ALA A 430 -29.04 -31.12 2.62
C ALA A 430 -30.39 -30.38 2.66
N ASP A 431 -31.44 -31.01 3.24
CA ASP A 431 -32.73 -30.36 3.44
C ASP A 431 -32.63 -29.12 4.31
N GLN A 432 -31.87 -29.17 5.42
CA GLN A 432 -31.60 -28.04 6.27
C GLN A 432 -30.83 -26.95 5.50
N ALA A 433 -29.81 -27.32 4.74
CA ALA A 433 -29.03 -26.39 3.96
C ALA A 433 -29.85 -25.69 2.87
N VAL A 434 -30.69 -26.41 2.14
CA VAL A 434 -31.58 -25.83 1.12
C VAL A 434 -32.59 -24.84 1.72
N ARG A 435 -33.04 -25.08 2.95
CA ARG A 435 -33.97 -24.19 3.65
C ARG A 435 -33.29 -22.93 4.18
N LEU A 436 -32.12 -23.04 4.84
CA LEU A 436 -31.50 -21.94 5.59
C LEU A 436 -30.45 -21.11 4.76
N ALA A 437 -29.84 -21.73 3.75
CA ALA A 437 -28.81 -21.01 2.99
C ALA A 437 -29.32 -19.70 2.33
N PRO A 438 -30.57 -19.63 1.79
CA PRO A 438 -31.06 -18.36 1.25
C PRO A 438 -31.15 -17.24 2.27
N ALA A 439 -31.54 -17.52 3.53
CA ALA A 439 -31.59 -16.53 4.59
C ALA A 439 -30.15 -16.05 4.98
N ILE A 440 -29.20 -16.98 5.05
CA ILE A 440 -27.78 -16.62 5.28
C ILE A 440 -27.24 -15.74 4.14
N GLU A 441 -27.54 -16.06 2.88
CA GLU A 441 -27.14 -15.27 1.71
C GLU A 441 -27.74 -13.84 1.75
N GLN A 442 -28.96 -13.67 2.28
CA GLN A 442 -29.56 -12.35 2.50
C GLN A 442 -28.82 -11.55 3.58
N VAL A 443 -28.37 -12.17 4.67
CA VAL A 443 -27.52 -11.53 5.67
C VAL A 443 -26.21 -11.00 5.05
N LEU A 444 -25.64 -11.75 4.11
CA LEU A 444 -24.39 -11.38 3.43
C LEU A 444 -24.58 -10.27 2.40
N ALA A 445 -25.79 -10.05 1.92
CA ALA A 445 -26.09 -8.97 0.99
C ALA A 445 -26.11 -7.63 1.73
N GLN A 446 -25.35 -6.64 1.23
CA GLN A 446 -25.21 -5.31 1.82
C GLN A 446 -25.06 -4.26 0.73
N ALA A 447 -25.90 -3.23 0.74
CA ALA A 447 -25.80 -2.12 -0.21
C ALA A 447 -24.56 -1.26 0.06
N LYS A 448 -24.01 -0.62 -0.98
CA LYS A 448 -22.95 0.38 -0.84
C LYS A 448 -23.46 1.52 0.06
N GLY A 449 -22.74 1.81 1.14
CA GLY A 449 -23.11 2.86 2.10
C GLY A 449 -24.09 2.42 3.20
N GLU A 450 -24.59 1.18 3.17
CA GLU A 450 -25.36 0.62 4.27
C GLU A 450 -24.44 0.36 5.47
N PRO A 451 -24.68 1.03 6.63
CA PRO A 451 -23.86 0.82 7.82
C PRO A 451 -24.09 -0.57 8.40
N SER A 452 -23.06 -1.18 8.94
CA SER A 452 -23.14 -2.43 9.68
C SER A 452 -22.08 -2.46 10.76
N ASP A 453 -22.43 -3.01 11.90
CA ASP A 453 -21.46 -3.37 12.93
C ASP A 453 -21.49 -4.88 13.21
N PRO A 454 -20.45 -5.45 13.83
CA PRO A 454 -20.38 -6.89 14.07
C PRO A 454 -21.54 -7.44 14.91
N ASP A 455 -22.03 -6.74 15.93
CA ASP A 455 -23.07 -7.23 16.82
C ASP A 455 -24.40 -7.36 16.05
N GLN A 456 -24.73 -6.35 15.24
CA GLN A 456 -25.90 -6.38 14.35
C GLN A 456 -25.78 -7.51 13.31
N ALA A 457 -24.60 -7.70 12.73
CA ALA A 457 -24.36 -8.76 11.76
C ALA A 457 -24.54 -10.16 12.39
N PHE A 458 -24.02 -10.37 13.61
CA PHE A 458 -24.22 -11.63 14.34
C PHE A 458 -25.67 -11.84 14.74
N GLY A 459 -26.37 -10.79 15.18
CA GLY A 459 -27.81 -10.85 15.48
C GLY A 459 -28.63 -11.29 14.25
N ALA A 460 -28.34 -10.74 13.07
CA ALA A 460 -28.99 -11.14 11.83
C ALA A 460 -28.66 -12.60 11.45
N LEU A 461 -27.41 -13.05 11.66
CA LEU A 461 -27.00 -14.43 11.42
C LEU A 461 -27.76 -15.42 12.36
N VAL A 462 -27.89 -15.07 13.63
CA VAL A 462 -28.69 -15.87 14.61
C VAL A 462 -30.12 -15.99 14.14
N ALA A 463 -30.76 -14.90 13.72
CA ALA A 463 -32.14 -14.93 13.21
C ALA A 463 -32.25 -15.83 11.98
N ALA A 464 -31.33 -15.71 11.01
CA ALA A 464 -31.30 -16.54 9.81
C ALA A 464 -31.14 -18.05 10.10
N LEU A 465 -30.38 -18.40 11.15
CA LEU A 465 -30.18 -19.79 11.59
C LEU A 465 -31.37 -20.31 12.41
N ALA A 466 -32.19 -19.43 13.01
CA ALA A 466 -33.38 -19.78 13.81
C ALA A 466 -34.65 -19.92 12.98
N GLU A 467 -34.70 -19.51 11.72
CA GLU A 467 -35.83 -19.68 10.79
C GLU A 467 -36.09 -21.15 10.43
N ALA A 468 -35.69 -22.06 11.30
CA ALA A 468 -35.74 -23.51 11.14
C ALA A 468 -37.10 -24.11 11.50
#